data_339aa8c29214b5bc75edf3dc3dcf03bc
#
_entry.id   339aa8c29214b5bc75edf3dc3dcf03bc
#
_cell.length_a   1.000
_cell.length_b   1.000
_cell.length_c   1.000
_cell.angle_alpha   90.00
_cell.angle_beta   90.00
_cell.angle_gamma   90.00
#
_symmetry.space_group_name_H-M   'P 1'
#
loop_
_entity.id
_entity.type
_entity.pdbx_description
1 polymer ?
#
loop_
_entity_poly.entity_id
_entity_poly.type
_entity_poly.pdbx_seq_one_letter_code
_entity_poly.pdbx_strand_id
1 'polypeptide(L)'
;QMCIRDSRDTREKIVVSLDEVNEKLAEVLETMQNDMLEKAKAFLASHINDAHDYNEFKAIAETKPGFIRAMWCGDEACENKIKEDTTVTSRCMPFGDQEQISDVCVCCGKPAHKLVYWGKAY
;
A
#
# COMPACT_ATOMS: atom_id res chain seq x y z
N GLN A 1 -15.76 -38.84 18.64
CA GLN A 1 -15.81 -38.58 17.20
C GLN A 1 -14.93 -37.36 16.86
N MET A 2 -14.25 -37.44 15.75
CA MET A 2 -13.41 -36.36 15.23
C MET A 2 -13.99 -35.82 13.94
N CYS A 3 -13.87 -34.50 13.74
CA CYS A 3 -14.25 -33.82 12.51
C CYS A 3 -13.01 -33.31 11.79
N ILE A 4 -12.95 -33.52 10.48
CA ILE A 4 -11.89 -32.96 9.63
C ILE A 4 -12.45 -31.70 8.97
N ARG A 5 -11.73 -30.59 9.10
CA ARG A 5 -12.05 -29.32 8.48
C ARG A 5 -10.93 -28.88 7.55
N ASP A 6 -11.30 -28.45 6.36
CA ASP A 6 -10.40 -27.88 5.37
C ASP A 6 -10.50 -26.36 5.40
N SER A 7 -9.39 -25.67 5.58
CA SER A 7 -9.34 -24.22 5.38
C SER A 7 -9.31 -23.91 3.88
N ARG A 8 -10.17 -23.02 3.44
CA ARG A 8 -10.26 -22.69 2.01
C ARG A 8 -9.08 -21.88 1.50
N ASP A 9 -8.51 -21.03 2.33
CA ASP A 9 -7.40 -20.15 1.96
C ASP A 9 -6.06 -20.90 1.88
N THR A 10 -5.77 -21.75 2.87
CA THR A 10 -4.52 -22.52 2.95
C THR A 10 -4.66 -23.95 2.48
N ARG A 11 -5.89 -24.48 2.42
CA ARG A 11 -6.24 -25.90 2.19
C ARG A 11 -5.69 -26.84 3.25
N GLU A 12 -5.33 -26.30 4.39
CA GLU A 12 -4.88 -27.09 5.53
C GLU A 12 -6.05 -27.86 6.13
N LYS A 13 -5.80 -29.11 6.49
CA LYS A 13 -6.78 -29.99 7.15
C LYS A 13 -6.53 -29.99 8.64
N ILE A 14 -7.57 -29.63 9.38
CA ILE A 14 -7.53 -29.59 10.83
C ILE A 14 -8.46 -30.67 11.37
N VAL A 15 -7.94 -31.52 12.24
CA VAL A 15 -8.70 -32.56 12.93
C VAL A 15 -9.03 -32.08 14.32
N VAL A 16 -10.32 -32.04 14.66
CA VAL A 16 -10.80 -31.59 15.97
C VAL A 16 -11.84 -32.55 16.53
N SER A 17 -11.96 -32.61 17.86
CA SER A 17 -13.08 -33.33 18.51
C SER A 17 -14.39 -32.56 18.31
N LEU A 18 -15.52 -33.27 18.35
CA LEU A 18 -16.83 -32.63 18.22
C LEU A 18 -17.12 -31.64 19.34
N ASP A 19 -16.59 -31.85 20.50
CA ASP A 19 -16.79 -30.98 21.66
C ASP A 19 -16.07 -29.62 21.52
N GLU A 20 -14.94 -29.59 20.80
CA GLU A 20 -14.10 -28.40 20.59
C GLU A 20 -14.36 -27.70 19.26
N VAL A 21 -15.24 -28.24 18.41
CA VAL A 21 -15.40 -27.74 17.03
C VAL A 21 -15.82 -26.27 16.96
N ASN A 22 -16.66 -25.82 17.87
CA ASN A 22 -17.17 -24.44 17.87
C ASN A 22 -16.05 -23.44 18.20
N GLU A 23 -15.26 -23.73 19.22
CA GLU A 23 -14.13 -22.88 19.61
C GLU A 23 -13.06 -22.88 18.52
N LYS A 24 -12.77 -24.04 17.95
CA LYS A 24 -11.77 -24.16 16.87
C LYS A 24 -12.21 -23.49 15.59
N LEU A 25 -13.49 -23.49 15.25
CA LEU A 25 -14.00 -22.74 14.10
C LEU A 25 -13.85 -21.25 14.28
N ALA A 26 -14.17 -20.71 15.45
CA ALA A 26 -13.98 -19.29 15.73
C ALA A 26 -12.51 -18.88 15.60
N GLU A 27 -11.59 -19.67 16.17
CA GLU A 27 -10.15 -19.46 16.07
C GLU A 27 -9.67 -19.49 14.61
N VAL A 28 -10.10 -20.47 13.82
CA VAL A 28 -9.71 -20.60 12.41
C VAL A 28 -10.21 -19.42 11.58
N LEU A 29 -11.44 -18.97 11.78
CA LEU A 29 -11.99 -17.82 11.06
C LEU A 29 -11.25 -16.52 11.39
N GLU A 30 -10.92 -16.31 12.66
CA GLU A 30 -10.14 -15.15 13.07
C GLU A 30 -8.72 -15.17 12.50
N THR A 31 -8.07 -16.32 12.56
CA THR A 31 -6.73 -16.51 11.97
C THR A 31 -6.76 -16.28 10.46
N MET A 32 -7.75 -16.81 9.75
CA MET A 32 -7.91 -16.60 8.31
C MET A 32 -8.03 -15.11 7.96
N GLN A 33 -8.87 -14.38 8.69
CA GLN A 33 -9.04 -12.95 8.47
C GLN A 33 -7.75 -12.16 8.75
N ASN A 34 -7.05 -12.47 9.83
CA ASN A 34 -5.78 -11.83 10.16
C ASN A 34 -4.70 -12.15 9.11
N ASP A 35 -4.61 -13.38 8.64
CA ASP A 35 -3.66 -13.78 7.59
C ASP A 35 -3.94 -13.06 6.26
N MET A 36 -5.20 -12.93 5.88
CA MET A 36 -5.60 -12.16 4.69
C MET A 36 -5.22 -10.68 4.84
N LEU A 37 -5.47 -10.10 6.01
CA LEU A 37 -5.11 -8.71 6.30
C LEU A 37 -3.60 -8.50 6.25
N GLU A 38 -2.81 -9.38 6.87
CA GLU A 38 -1.35 -9.27 6.86
C GLU A 38 -0.75 -9.46 5.45
N LYS A 39 -1.30 -10.37 4.65
CA LYS A 39 -0.93 -10.50 3.23
C LYS A 39 -1.25 -9.25 2.44
N ALA A 40 -2.42 -8.65 2.65
CA ALA A 40 -2.81 -7.41 1.98
C ALA A 40 -1.92 -6.23 2.39
N LYS A 41 -1.59 -6.10 3.67
CA LYS A 41 -0.65 -5.08 4.16
C LYS A 41 0.75 -5.26 3.57
N ALA A 42 1.27 -6.48 3.55
CA ALA A 42 2.58 -6.78 2.98
C ALA A 42 2.61 -6.48 1.47
N PHE A 43 1.55 -6.84 0.74
CA PHE A 43 1.41 -6.51 -0.67
C PHE A 43 1.40 -5.00 -0.91
N LEU A 44 0.59 -4.26 -0.16
CA LEU A 44 0.53 -2.80 -0.25
C LEU A 44 1.90 -2.18 0.06
N ALA A 45 2.55 -2.59 1.14
CA ALA A 45 3.87 -2.08 1.51
C ALA A 45 4.93 -2.33 0.43
N SER A 46 4.89 -3.48 -0.25
CA SER A 46 5.80 -3.80 -1.34
C SER A 46 5.54 -2.99 -2.62
N HIS A 47 4.37 -2.36 -2.74
CA HIS A 47 3.94 -1.55 -3.88
C HIS A 47 3.90 -0.05 -3.58
N ILE A 48 4.53 0.38 -2.50
CA ILE A 48 4.75 1.79 -2.17
C ILE A 48 6.24 2.07 -2.29
N ASN A 49 6.60 3.05 -3.12
CA ASN A 49 7.98 3.45 -3.34
C ASN A 49 8.15 4.93 -3.02
N ASP A 50 9.28 5.31 -2.46
CA ASP A 50 9.62 6.68 -2.15
C ASP A 50 10.46 7.29 -3.28
N ALA A 51 10.12 8.50 -3.70
CA ALA A 51 10.87 9.26 -4.69
C ALA A 51 11.39 10.55 -4.07
N HIS A 52 12.70 10.77 -4.13
CA HIS A 52 13.37 11.92 -3.55
C HIS A 52 13.67 13.01 -4.59
N ASP A 53 13.80 12.63 -5.84
CA ASP A 53 13.98 13.54 -6.97
C ASP A 53 13.10 13.18 -8.17
N TYR A 54 13.08 14.07 -9.16
CA TYR A 54 12.19 13.92 -10.31
C TYR A 54 12.59 12.78 -11.26
N ASN A 55 13.87 12.50 -11.37
CA ASN A 55 14.36 11.40 -12.20
C ASN A 55 14.00 10.04 -11.57
N GLU A 56 14.17 9.93 -10.26
CA GLU A 56 13.74 8.75 -9.50
C GLU A 56 12.23 8.54 -9.60
N PHE A 57 11.44 9.62 -9.48
CA PHE A 57 9.99 9.58 -9.64
C PHE A 57 9.58 9.04 -11.02
N LYS A 58 10.18 9.55 -12.09
CA LYS A 58 9.91 9.06 -13.46
C LYS A 58 10.29 7.60 -13.63
N ALA A 59 11.45 7.19 -13.14
CA ALA A 59 11.91 5.81 -13.22
C ALA A 59 10.96 4.85 -12.50
N ILE A 60 10.50 5.22 -11.31
CA ILE A 60 9.51 4.42 -10.55
C ILE A 60 8.17 4.36 -11.30
N ALA A 61 7.70 5.48 -11.83
CA ALA A 61 6.44 5.55 -12.58
C ALA A 61 6.42 4.63 -13.83
N GLU A 62 7.56 4.43 -14.45
CA GLU A 62 7.70 3.57 -15.62
C GLU A 62 7.91 2.09 -15.30
N THR A 63 8.66 1.79 -14.23
CA THR A 63 9.17 0.44 -13.96
C THR A 63 8.47 -0.29 -12.83
N LYS A 64 7.88 0.43 -11.87
CA LYS A 64 7.30 -0.16 -10.65
C LYS A 64 5.81 0.12 -10.54
N PRO A 65 4.96 -0.91 -10.47
CA PRO A 65 3.54 -0.72 -10.21
C PRO A 65 3.28 -0.28 -8.77
N GLY A 66 2.22 0.47 -8.54
CA GLY A 66 1.77 0.85 -7.21
C GLY A 66 1.80 2.35 -6.97
N PHE A 67 1.96 2.72 -5.70
CA PHE A 67 2.00 4.12 -5.29
C PHE A 67 3.43 4.64 -5.17
N ILE A 68 3.58 5.93 -5.43
CA ILE A 68 4.82 6.67 -5.22
C ILE A 68 4.55 7.70 -4.13
N ARG A 69 5.37 7.71 -3.08
CA ARG A 69 5.35 8.77 -2.08
C ARG A 69 6.38 9.82 -2.49
N ALA A 70 5.95 11.05 -2.61
CA ALA A 70 6.84 12.16 -2.95
C ALA A 70 6.37 13.47 -2.33
N MET A 71 7.31 14.33 -1.99
CA MET A 71 7.03 15.65 -1.41
C MET A 71 6.54 16.62 -2.49
N TRP A 72 5.56 17.44 -2.15
CA TRP A 72 4.92 18.40 -3.03
C TRP A 72 4.84 19.78 -2.40
N CYS A 73 5.11 20.81 -3.19
CA CYS A 73 5.09 22.20 -2.74
C CYS A 73 3.68 22.80 -2.58
N GLY A 74 2.66 22.14 -3.11
CA GLY A 74 1.28 22.64 -3.11
C GLY A 74 0.89 23.43 -4.35
N ASP A 75 1.78 23.54 -5.33
CA ASP A 75 1.53 24.27 -6.58
C ASP A 75 0.90 23.35 -7.64
N GLU A 76 -0.24 23.74 -8.16
CA GLU A 76 -0.96 23.00 -9.20
C GLU A 76 -0.13 22.84 -10.49
N ALA A 77 0.75 23.79 -10.79
CA ALA A 77 1.62 23.72 -11.95
C ALA A 77 2.56 22.50 -11.89
N CYS A 78 3.06 22.14 -10.69
CA CYS A 78 3.88 20.96 -10.49
C CYS A 78 3.06 19.68 -10.68
N GLU A 79 1.84 19.64 -10.18
CA GLU A 79 0.94 18.49 -10.35
C GLU A 79 0.62 18.25 -11.83
N ASN A 80 0.27 19.29 -12.56
CA ASN A 80 0.00 19.21 -13.99
C ASN A 80 1.21 18.74 -14.79
N LYS A 81 2.41 19.24 -14.48
CA LYS A 81 3.64 18.80 -15.10
C LYS A 81 3.93 17.32 -14.86
N ILE A 82 3.75 16.85 -13.63
CA ILE A 82 3.91 15.41 -13.30
C ILE A 82 2.93 14.57 -14.12
N LYS A 83 1.68 15.00 -14.22
CA LYS A 83 0.64 14.33 -14.99
C LYS A 83 0.97 14.28 -16.48
N GLU A 84 1.44 15.37 -17.06
CA GLU A 84 1.82 15.46 -18.47
C GLU A 84 3.02 14.56 -18.80
N ASP A 85 4.04 14.58 -17.94
CA ASP A 85 5.29 13.84 -18.17
C ASP A 85 5.18 12.34 -17.89
N THR A 86 4.37 11.93 -16.92
CA THR A 86 4.37 10.54 -16.41
C THR A 86 2.99 9.86 -16.43
N THR A 87 1.92 10.58 -16.73
CA THR A 87 0.53 10.12 -16.58
C THR A 87 0.12 9.74 -15.13
N VAL A 88 0.97 10.07 -14.17
CA VAL A 88 0.73 9.86 -12.75
C VAL A 88 -0.05 11.04 -12.18
N THR A 89 -1.01 10.77 -11.32
CA THR A 89 -1.83 11.79 -10.65
C THR A 89 -1.73 11.67 -9.13
N SER A 90 -1.95 12.77 -8.44
CA SER A 90 -2.10 12.79 -6.99
C SER A 90 -3.29 11.92 -6.55
N ARG A 91 -3.15 11.18 -5.47
CA ARG A 91 -4.20 10.30 -4.96
C ARG A 91 -4.73 10.76 -3.61
N CYS A 92 -3.85 10.92 -2.66
CA CYS A 92 -4.21 11.41 -1.34
C CYS A 92 -3.01 11.98 -0.58
N MET A 93 -3.34 12.76 0.41
CA MET A 93 -2.46 13.11 1.53
C MET A 93 -3.07 12.47 2.78
N PRO A 94 -2.46 11.44 3.37
CA PRO A 94 -3.00 10.79 4.55
C PRO A 94 -3.19 11.77 5.72
N PHE A 95 -4.19 11.53 6.55
CA PHE A 95 -4.42 12.33 7.75
C PHE A 95 -3.36 12.01 8.82
N GLY A 96 -3.09 12.98 9.69
CA GLY A 96 -2.12 12.86 10.78
C GLY A 96 -0.73 13.34 10.40
N ASP A 97 0.23 13.02 11.25
CA ASP A 97 1.62 13.41 11.05
C ASP A 97 2.22 12.66 9.85
N GLN A 98 2.76 13.43 8.92
CA GLN A 98 3.38 12.89 7.72
C GLN A 98 4.89 12.79 7.90
N GLU A 99 5.45 11.67 7.46
CA GLU A 99 6.89 11.49 7.36
C GLU A 99 7.45 12.43 6.29
N GLN A 100 8.43 13.25 6.64
CA GLN A 100 9.10 14.10 5.67
C GLN A 100 10.29 13.36 5.06
N ILE A 101 10.09 12.85 3.84
CA ILE A 101 11.11 12.07 3.12
C ILE A 101 12.12 12.93 2.37
N SER A 102 11.77 14.21 2.11
CA SER A 102 12.64 15.21 1.47
C SER A 102 12.22 16.61 1.91
N ASP A 103 13.14 17.56 1.87
CA ASP A 103 12.87 18.97 2.19
C ASP A 103 12.32 19.76 0.98
N VAL A 104 12.36 19.18 -0.20
CA VAL A 104 12.05 19.85 -1.45
C VAL A 104 10.99 19.12 -2.26
N CYS A 105 10.26 19.87 -3.06
CA CYS A 105 9.30 19.33 -4.01
C CYS A 105 9.99 18.45 -5.06
N VAL A 106 9.45 17.27 -5.29
CA VAL A 106 9.97 16.33 -6.28
C VAL A 106 10.06 16.91 -7.68
N CYS A 107 9.16 17.86 -8.04
CA CYS A 107 9.08 18.44 -9.38
C CYS A 107 9.91 19.71 -9.54
N CYS A 108 9.74 20.70 -8.66
CA CYS A 108 10.33 22.03 -8.84
C CYS A 108 11.51 22.36 -7.91
N GLY A 109 11.78 21.51 -6.93
CA GLY A 109 12.86 21.72 -5.95
C GLY A 109 12.62 22.84 -4.93
N LYS A 110 11.44 23.47 -4.92
CA LYS A 110 11.05 24.43 -3.88
C LYS A 110 10.80 23.72 -2.54
N PRO A 111 10.93 24.41 -1.40
CA PRO A 111 10.61 23.81 -0.09
C PRO A 111 9.23 23.18 -0.09
N ALA A 112 9.12 21.99 0.43
CA ALA A 112 7.87 21.21 0.48
C ALA A 112 7.68 20.56 1.85
N HIS A 113 6.44 20.58 2.33
CA HIS A 113 6.06 20.00 3.62
C HIS A 113 4.88 19.03 3.50
N LYS A 114 4.42 18.77 2.28
CA LYS A 114 3.28 17.89 2.02
C LYS A 114 3.77 16.61 1.38
N LEU A 115 3.56 15.49 2.07
CA LEU A 115 3.79 14.15 1.50
C LEU A 115 2.52 13.72 0.77
N VAL A 116 2.65 13.39 -0.50
CA VAL A 116 1.54 12.98 -1.35
C VAL A 116 1.78 11.58 -1.89
N TYR A 117 0.73 10.78 -1.92
CA TYR A 117 0.70 9.50 -2.62
C TYR A 117 0.28 9.74 -4.07
N TRP A 118 1.12 9.32 -4.97
CA TRP A 118 0.93 9.43 -6.41
C TRP A 118 0.66 8.05 -7.01
N GLY A 119 -0.16 7.99 -8.05
CA GLY A 119 -0.46 6.72 -8.70
C GLY A 119 -0.85 6.91 -10.15
N LYS A 120 -0.46 5.94 -10.97
CA LYS A 120 -0.86 5.89 -12.37
C LYS A 120 -2.28 5.35 -12.48
N ALA A 121 -3.13 6.03 -13.26
CA ALA A 121 -4.46 5.52 -13.61
C ALA A 121 -4.34 4.54 -14.80
N TYR A 122 -5.23 3.58 -14.82
CA TYR A 122 -5.35 2.65 -15.96
C TYR A 122 -6.09 3.31 -17.12
#